data_2785c774ae37fa4ae8dd7fe142150a5a
#
_entry.id   2785c774ae37fa4ae8dd7fe142150a5a
#
_cell.length_a   1.000
_cell.length_b   1.000
_cell.length_c   1.000
_cell.angle_alpha   90.00
_cell.angle_beta   90.00
_cell.angle_gamma   90.00
#
_symmetry.space_group_name_H-M   'P 1'
#
loop_
_entity.id
_entity.type
_entity.pdbx_description
1 polymer ?
#
loop_
_entity_poly.entity_id
_entity_poly.type
_entity_poly.pdbx_seq_one_letter_code
_entity_poly.pdbx_strand_id
1 'polypeptide(L)'
;MKQYTIGDVSKRLGISRDSLRFYEKKGIISPQKLENGYRCYSYEDTRKLLDIMFYRRLNFSIEDINRILHQSSFGSYYTMIQEKIAEEEQEVERHRRSLIHLKYLTQLYKNIDDYLNRYDIRPLRRYYKADESLIDKLAVHDLCYIYQEYQLGEGMPEQVDEYYLFAADTAAIIGLEEQLSGRLFIQHEHCIYTVIASASRIPDTRSIMKAVCWARDHGYCWKVQPTADSC
;
A
#
# COMPACT_ATOMS: atom_id res chain seq x y z
N MET A 1 -47.64 3.61 22.94
CA MET A 1 -46.45 3.36 22.10
C MET A 1 -45.38 2.71 22.95
N LYS A 2 -44.66 1.72 22.43
CA LYS A 2 -43.60 1.03 23.17
C LYS A 2 -42.39 1.96 23.30
N GLN A 3 -41.96 2.20 24.53
CA GLN A 3 -40.87 3.10 24.89
C GLN A 3 -39.71 2.28 25.44
N TYR A 4 -38.48 2.69 25.15
CA TYR A 4 -37.26 1.97 25.54
C TYR A 4 -36.31 2.90 26.28
N THR A 5 -35.66 2.39 27.31
CA THR A 5 -34.58 3.10 27.99
C THR A 5 -33.27 3.03 27.15
N ILE A 6 -32.30 3.89 27.46
CA ILE A 6 -30.99 3.83 26.85
C ILE A 6 -30.31 2.44 27.04
N GLY A 7 -30.57 1.79 28.17
CA GLY A 7 -30.09 0.44 28.47
C GLY A 7 -30.72 -0.62 27.57
N ASP A 8 -32.05 -0.52 27.36
CA ASP A 8 -32.78 -1.44 26.47
C ASP A 8 -32.28 -1.34 25.03
N VAL A 9 -32.13 -0.11 24.51
CA VAL A 9 -31.66 0.15 23.16
C VAL A 9 -30.20 -0.35 22.99
N SER A 10 -29.34 -0.01 23.96
CA SER A 10 -27.96 -0.45 23.98
C SER A 10 -27.84 -1.99 23.89
N LYS A 11 -28.60 -2.70 24.75
CA LYS A 11 -28.59 -4.17 24.80
C LYS A 11 -29.18 -4.80 23.53
N ARG A 12 -30.27 -4.24 23.00
CA ARG A 12 -30.97 -4.81 21.83
C ARG A 12 -30.22 -4.61 20.52
N LEU A 13 -29.59 -3.43 20.34
CA LEU A 13 -28.91 -3.07 19.09
C LEU A 13 -27.40 -3.29 19.16
N GLY A 14 -26.84 -3.61 20.33
CA GLY A 14 -25.39 -3.76 20.48
C GLY A 14 -24.61 -2.44 20.37
N ILE A 15 -25.28 -1.30 20.57
CA ILE A 15 -24.69 0.04 20.49
C ILE A 15 -24.30 0.49 21.90
N SER A 16 -23.10 1.06 22.08
CA SER A 16 -22.70 1.61 23.37
C SER A 16 -23.59 2.79 23.78
N ARG A 17 -23.77 2.98 25.08
CA ARG A 17 -24.51 4.14 25.59
C ARG A 17 -23.87 5.46 25.18
N ASP A 18 -22.56 5.50 25.07
CA ASP A 18 -21.82 6.68 24.62
C ASP A 18 -22.03 6.98 23.14
N SER A 19 -22.11 5.95 22.29
CA SER A 19 -22.51 6.12 20.89
C SER A 19 -23.93 6.67 20.76
N LEU A 20 -24.88 6.20 21.58
CA LEU A 20 -26.25 6.74 21.60
C LEU A 20 -26.27 8.22 21.99
N ARG A 21 -25.52 8.61 23.02
CA ARG A 21 -25.36 10.02 23.44
C ARG A 21 -24.67 10.86 22.35
N PHE A 22 -23.69 10.29 21.64
CA PHE A 22 -23.01 10.94 20.55
C PHE A 22 -23.97 11.24 19.39
N TYR A 23 -24.81 10.27 18.99
CA TYR A 23 -25.82 10.47 17.94
C TYR A 23 -26.87 11.51 18.33
N GLU A 24 -27.29 11.56 19.61
CA GLU A 24 -28.13 12.63 20.13
C GLU A 24 -27.44 13.99 20.05
N LYS A 25 -26.16 14.09 20.49
CA LYS A 25 -25.38 15.32 20.42
C LYS A 25 -25.21 15.82 18.98
N LYS A 26 -25.11 14.92 18.03
CA LYS A 26 -25.02 15.24 16.58
C LYS A 26 -26.39 15.52 15.95
N GLY A 27 -27.49 15.46 16.71
CA GLY A 27 -28.84 15.76 16.23
C GLY A 27 -29.44 14.73 15.28
N ILE A 28 -28.86 13.53 15.16
CA ILE A 28 -29.34 12.48 14.26
C ILE A 28 -30.56 11.79 14.86
N ILE A 29 -30.57 11.63 16.17
CA ILE A 29 -31.71 11.15 16.94
C ILE A 29 -32.05 12.17 18.01
N SER A 30 -33.35 12.22 18.43
CA SER A 30 -33.84 13.16 19.42
C SER A 30 -34.74 12.44 20.41
N PRO A 31 -34.16 11.57 21.28
CA PRO A 31 -34.98 10.84 22.27
C PRO A 31 -35.65 11.81 23.25
N GLN A 32 -36.87 11.53 23.58
CA GLN A 32 -37.63 12.33 24.55
C GLN A 32 -37.00 12.23 25.94
N LYS A 33 -36.90 13.34 26.68
CA LYS A 33 -36.53 13.33 28.09
C LYS A 33 -37.81 13.31 28.93
N LEU A 34 -37.89 12.33 29.80
CA LEU A 34 -38.97 12.26 30.78
C LEU A 34 -38.77 13.30 31.89
N GLU A 35 -39.83 13.56 32.72
CA GLU A 35 -39.76 14.50 33.85
C GLU A 35 -38.64 14.17 34.85
N ASN A 36 -38.33 12.89 35.02
CA ASN A 36 -37.21 12.39 35.84
C ASN A 36 -35.83 12.52 35.18
N GLY A 37 -35.73 13.15 34.02
CA GLY A 37 -34.49 13.37 33.29
C GLY A 37 -33.98 12.18 32.48
N TYR A 38 -34.64 11.01 32.55
CA TYR A 38 -34.23 9.83 31.78
C TYR A 38 -34.63 9.94 30.32
N ARG A 39 -33.74 9.42 29.42
CA ARG A 39 -33.99 9.35 27.99
C ARG A 39 -34.94 8.20 27.66
N CYS A 40 -35.92 8.51 26.85
CA CYS A 40 -36.94 7.59 26.38
C CYS A 40 -36.87 7.53 24.85
N TYR A 41 -36.55 6.39 24.34
CA TYR A 41 -36.43 6.13 22.91
C TYR A 41 -37.72 5.57 22.34
N SER A 42 -38.25 6.20 21.32
CA SER A 42 -39.41 5.74 20.58
C SER A 42 -39.09 4.59 19.63
N TYR A 43 -40.12 4.01 19.03
CA TYR A 43 -39.92 3.07 17.92
C TYR A 43 -39.21 3.72 16.73
N GLU A 44 -39.55 4.99 16.44
CA GLU A 44 -38.92 5.76 15.36
C GLU A 44 -37.41 6.01 15.61
N ASP A 45 -37.04 6.35 16.85
CA ASP A 45 -35.64 6.48 17.23
C ASP A 45 -34.88 5.16 17.02
N THR A 46 -35.52 4.04 17.36
CA THR A 46 -34.91 2.72 17.18
C THR A 46 -34.72 2.41 15.68
N ARG A 47 -35.68 2.77 14.83
CA ARG A 47 -35.59 2.61 13.39
C ARG A 47 -34.42 3.44 12.82
N LYS A 48 -34.33 4.73 13.17
CA LYS A 48 -33.21 5.59 12.78
C LYS A 48 -31.85 5.04 13.22
N LEU A 49 -31.79 4.46 14.42
CA LEU A 49 -30.57 3.81 14.88
C LEU A 49 -30.15 2.60 14.02
N LEU A 50 -31.12 1.82 13.54
CA LEU A 50 -30.83 0.73 12.59
C LEU A 50 -30.29 1.26 11.26
N ASP A 51 -30.88 2.36 10.74
CA ASP A 51 -30.40 3.01 9.53
C ASP A 51 -28.96 3.56 9.74
N ILE A 52 -28.69 4.21 10.86
CA ILE A 52 -27.33 4.65 11.22
C ILE A 52 -26.36 3.47 11.22
N MET A 53 -26.72 2.35 11.87
CA MET A 53 -25.86 1.16 11.90
C MET A 53 -25.61 0.59 10.50
N PHE A 54 -26.62 0.58 9.65
CA PHE A 54 -26.49 0.13 8.27
C PHE A 54 -25.46 0.98 7.51
N TYR A 55 -25.64 2.31 7.49
CA TYR A 55 -24.71 3.21 6.78
C TYR A 55 -23.31 3.22 7.40
N ARG A 56 -23.18 3.10 8.74
CA ARG A 56 -21.86 2.99 9.38
C ARG A 56 -21.10 1.74 8.97
N ARG A 57 -21.77 0.63 8.70
CA ARG A 57 -21.13 -0.60 8.14
C ARG A 57 -20.66 -0.40 6.71
N LEU A 58 -21.23 0.53 5.99
CA LEU A 58 -20.80 0.95 4.66
C LEU A 58 -19.81 2.12 4.70
N ASN A 59 -19.22 2.40 5.87
CA ASN A 59 -18.22 3.45 6.09
C ASN A 59 -18.69 4.87 5.80
N PHE A 60 -20.01 5.16 5.78
CA PHE A 60 -20.50 6.52 5.70
C PHE A 60 -20.12 7.32 6.95
N SER A 61 -19.76 8.59 6.77
CA SER A 61 -19.53 9.51 7.88
C SER A 61 -20.84 9.81 8.63
N ILE A 62 -20.74 10.29 9.84
CA ILE A 62 -21.93 10.69 10.62
C ILE A 62 -22.64 11.88 9.97
N GLU A 63 -21.89 12.76 9.36
CA GLU A 63 -22.38 13.91 8.61
C GLU A 63 -23.17 13.47 7.37
N ASP A 64 -22.68 12.49 6.64
CA ASP A 64 -23.38 11.92 5.47
C ASP A 64 -24.66 11.20 5.88
N ILE A 65 -24.60 10.41 6.96
CA ILE A 65 -25.78 9.74 7.51
C ILE A 65 -26.84 10.77 7.91
N ASN A 66 -26.45 11.85 8.54
CA ASN A 66 -27.38 12.92 8.92
C ASN A 66 -28.01 13.57 7.67
N ARG A 67 -27.24 13.81 6.62
CA ARG A 67 -27.77 14.30 5.33
C ARG A 67 -28.75 13.31 4.69
N ILE A 68 -28.40 12.03 4.67
CA ILE A 68 -29.25 10.96 4.12
C ILE A 68 -30.60 10.91 4.85
N LEU A 69 -30.61 10.95 6.17
CA LEU A 69 -31.79 10.77 6.98
C LEU A 69 -32.71 11.99 7.02
N HIS A 70 -32.19 13.19 6.77
CA HIS A 70 -32.95 14.43 7.02
C HIS A 70 -33.04 15.39 5.82
N GLN A 71 -32.14 15.33 4.85
CA GLN A 71 -31.98 16.41 3.87
C GLN A 71 -31.82 15.96 2.41
N SER A 72 -31.69 14.65 2.13
CA SER A 72 -31.33 14.21 0.79
C SER A 72 -32.52 14.11 -0.16
N SER A 73 -32.41 14.75 -1.33
CA SER A 73 -33.20 14.39 -2.50
C SER A 73 -32.69 13.05 -3.08
N PHE A 74 -33.51 12.39 -3.90
CA PHE A 74 -33.09 11.15 -4.56
C PHE A 74 -31.79 11.32 -5.35
N GLY A 75 -31.63 12.44 -6.07
CA GLY A 75 -30.42 12.72 -6.85
C GLY A 75 -29.17 12.87 -5.98
N SER A 76 -29.26 13.62 -4.88
CA SER A 76 -28.12 13.81 -3.98
C SER A 76 -27.74 12.50 -3.25
N TYR A 77 -28.74 11.70 -2.89
CA TYR A 77 -28.49 10.37 -2.31
C TYR A 77 -27.77 9.44 -3.29
N TYR A 78 -28.20 9.42 -4.55
CA TYR A 78 -27.56 8.63 -5.59
C TYR A 78 -26.08 9.04 -5.79
N THR A 79 -25.80 10.35 -5.85
CA THR A 79 -24.43 10.87 -5.97
C THR A 79 -23.57 10.44 -4.79
N MET A 80 -24.07 10.57 -3.56
CA MET A 80 -23.33 10.14 -2.35
C MET A 80 -23.00 8.65 -2.38
N ILE A 81 -23.89 7.81 -2.90
CA ILE A 81 -23.59 6.37 -3.04
C ILE A 81 -22.49 6.14 -4.06
N GLN A 82 -22.53 6.83 -5.23
CA GLN A 82 -21.50 6.68 -6.25
C GLN A 82 -20.12 7.14 -5.75
N GLU A 83 -20.07 8.26 -5.05
CA GLU A 83 -18.84 8.74 -4.40
C GLU A 83 -18.31 7.72 -3.40
N LYS A 84 -19.18 7.11 -2.60
CA LYS A 84 -18.81 6.11 -1.62
C LYS A 84 -18.30 4.81 -2.26
N ILE A 85 -18.90 4.39 -3.36
CA ILE A 85 -18.40 3.25 -4.15
C ILE A 85 -16.97 3.54 -4.62
N ALA A 86 -16.72 4.72 -5.19
CA ALA A 86 -15.40 5.09 -5.68
C ALA A 86 -14.35 5.14 -4.54
N GLU A 87 -14.71 5.64 -3.36
CA GLU A 87 -13.84 5.63 -2.18
C GLU A 87 -13.49 4.19 -1.75
N GLU A 88 -14.48 3.30 -1.66
CA GLU A 88 -14.26 1.90 -1.26
C GLU A 88 -13.41 1.14 -2.29
N GLU A 89 -13.61 1.39 -3.59
CA GLU A 89 -12.77 0.82 -4.65
C GLU A 89 -11.31 1.28 -4.52
N GLN A 90 -11.06 2.54 -4.21
CA GLN A 90 -9.71 3.06 -3.94
C GLN A 90 -9.09 2.40 -2.71
N GLU A 91 -9.85 2.21 -1.62
CA GLU A 91 -9.37 1.52 -0.42
C GLU A 91 -9.03 0.05 -0.69
N VAL A 92 -9.86 -0.65 -1.46
CA VAL A 92 -9.58 -2.04 -1.89
C VAL A 92 -8.25 -2.10 -2.67
N GLU A 93 -8.04 -1.17 -3.61
CA GLU A 93 -6.81 -1.13 -4.39
C GLU A 93 -5.59 -0.79 -3.51
N ARG A 94 -5.73 0.14 -2.56
CA ARG A 94 -4.69 0.45 -1.57
C ARG A 94 -4.31 -0.77 -0.73
N HIS A 95 -5.30 -1.51 -0.22
CA HIS A 95 -5.06 -2.74 0.53
C HIS A 95 -4.41 -3.84 -0.31
N ARG A 96 -4.82 -3.97 -1.57
CA ARG A 96 -4.20 -4.92 -2.51
C ARG A 96 -2.71 -4.64 -2.67
N ARG A 97 -2.32 -3.38 -2.86
CA ARG A 97 -0.92 -2.95 -2.96
C ARG A 97 -0.14 -3.25 -1.68
N SER A 98 -0.72 -2.94 -0.51
CA SER A 98 -0.11 -3.26 0.79
C SER A 98 0.15 -4.75 0.96
N LEU A 99 -0.76 -5.61 0.54
CA LEU A 99 -0.57 -7.07 0.58
C LEU A 99 0.58 -7.54 -0.32
N ILE A 100 0.75 -6.94 -1.49
CA ILE A 100 1.87 -7.24 -2.40
C ILE A 100 3.19 -6.90 -1.71
N HIS A 101 3.29 -5.73 -1.10
CA HIS A 101 4.45 -5.30 -0.33
C HIS A 101 4.79 -6.25 0.81
N LEU A 102 3.80 -6.61 1.63
CA LEU A 102 4.00 -7.53 2.76
C LEU A 102 4.50 -8.90 2.29
N LYS A 103 3.96 -9.41 1.18
CA LYS A 103 4.43 -10.66 0.57
C LYS A 103 5.87 -10.53 0.07
N TYR A 104 6.22 -9.42 -0.56
CA TYR A 104 7.58 -9.15 -1.00
C TYR A 104 8.55 -9.09 0.19
N LEU A 105 8.23 -8.33 1.24
CA LEU A 105 9.03 -8.28 2.46
C LEU A 105 9.22 -9.67 3.08
N THR A 106 8.16 -10.47 3.12
CA THR A 106 8.24 -11.85 3.61
C THR A 106 9.26 -12.67 2.81
N GLN A 107 9.29 -12.50 1.48
CA GLN A 107 10.26 -13.20 0.65
C GLN A 107 11.68 -12.69 0.85
N LEU A 108 11.87 -11.38 1.05
CA LEU A 108 13.19 -10.81 1.38
C LEU A 108 13.74 -11.39 2.69
N TYR A 109 12.92 -11.45 3.75
CA TYR A 109 13.36 -12.01 5.03
C TYR A 109 13.72 -13.49 4.94
N LYS A 110 12.99 -14.28 4.18
CA LYS A 110 13.36 -15.68 3.91
C LYS A 110 14.70 -15.79 3.19
N ASN A 111 14.97 -14.89 2.25
CA ASN A 111 16.22 -14.89 1.51
C ASN A 111 17.43 -14.53 2.40
N ILE A 112 17.24 -13.81 3.52
CA ILE A 112 18.34 -13.47 4.42
C ILE A 112 18.98 -14.74 4.99
N ASP A 113 18.20 -15.65 5.52
CA ASP A 113 18.71 -16.89 6.14
C ASP A 113 19.41 -17.79 5.11
N ASP A 114 18.87 -17.82 3.88
CA ASP A 114 19.39 -18.70 2.82
C ASP A 114 20.66 -18.14 2.17
N TYR A 115 20.79 -16.82 2.04
CA TYR A 115 21.81 -16.18 1.19
C TYR A 115 22.73 -15.20 1.90
N LEU A 116 22.63 -15.04 3.21
CA LEU A 116 23.53 -14.16 3.96
C LEU A 116 24.98 -14.63 3.80
N ASN A 117 25.81 -13.80 3.18
CA ASN A 117 27.21 -14.08 2.84
C ASN A 117 27.43 -15.34 1.97
N ARG A 118 26.41 -15.79 1.28
CA ARG A 118 26.49 -16.86 0.29
C ARG A 118 26.24 -16.26 -1.09
N TYR A 119 26.86 -16.84 -2.10
CA TYR A 119 26.73 -16.41 -3.48
C TYR A 119 26.03 -17.48 -4.30
N ASP A 120 25.13 -17.07 -5.16
CA ASP A 120 24.39 -17.93 -6.10
C ASP A 120 24.27 -17.26 -7.45
N ILE A 121 24.11 -18.03 -8.52
CA ILE A 121 23.86 -17.48 -9.86
C ILE A 121 22.39 -17.60 -10.18
N ARG A 122 21.78 -16.48 -10.46
CA ARG A 122 20.33 -16.39 -10.75
C ARG A 122 20.04 -15.47 -11.90
N PRO A 123 18.94 -15.69 -12.61
CA PRO A 123 18.46 -14.71 -13.58
C PRO A 123 17.96 -13.46 -12.85
N LEU A 124 18.34 -12.31 -13.35
CA LEU A 124 17.73 -11.04 -13.01
C LEU A 124 16.46 -10.88 -13.87
N ARG A 125 15.30 -10.77 -13.22
CA ARG A 125 14.05 -10.47 -13.92
C ARG A 125 14.15 -9.11 -14.61
N ARG A 126 13.18 -8.81 -15.44
CA ARG A 126 13.10 -7.51 -16.09
C ARG A 126 12.76 -6.41 -15.10
N TYR A 127 13.58 -5.38 -15.07
CA TYR A 127 13.37 -4.15 -14.32
C TYR A 127 13.44 -2.97 -15.26
N TYR A 128 12.48 -2.06 -15.20
CA TYR A 128 12.49 -0.83 -15.96
C TYR A 128 13.20 0.28 -15.18
N LYS A 129 13.95 1.13 -15.90
CA LYS A 129 14.49 2.36 -15.32
C LYS A 129 13.35 3.37 -15.14
N ALA A 130 13.21 3.90 -13.93
CA ALA A 130 12.25 4.95 -13.62
C ALA A 130 12.91 6.32 -13.80
N ASP A 131 12.26 7.20 -14.55
CA ASP A 131 12.60 8.62 -14.63
C ASP A 131 11.88 9.42 -13.53
N GLU A 132 12.24 10.70 -13.39
CA GLU A 132 11.65 11.59 -12.37
C GLU A 132 10.11 11.64 -12.43
N SER A 133 9.52 11.59 -13.62
CA SER A 133 8.07 11.63 -13.82
C SER A 133 7.34 10.39 -13.30
N LEU A 134 8.05 9.27 -13.25
CA LEU A 134 7.55 8.00 -12.70
C LEU A 134 7.86 7.87 -11.22
N ILE A 135 9.00 8.39 -10.76
CA ILE A 135 9.42 8.31 -9.34
C ILE A 135 8.33 8.87 -8.44
N ASP A 136 7.78 10.03 -8.76
CA ASP A 136 6.71 10.65 -7.95
C ASP A 136 5.47 9.75 -7.87
N LYS A 137 5.09 9.09 -8.97
CA LYS A 137 3.97 8.17 -9.01
C LYS A 137 4.27 6.84 -8.29
N LEU A 138 5.52 6.39 -8.36
CA LEU A 138 5.98 5.12 -7.78
C LEU A 138 6.39 5.27 -6.32
N ALA A 139 6.92 6.43 -5.91
CA ALA A 139 7.28 6.72 -4.52
C ALA A 139 6.07 6.64 -3.58
N VAL A 140 4.87 6.99 -4.07
CA VAL A 140 3.61 6.79 -3.35
C VAL A 140 3.35 5.30 -3.06
N HIS A 141 4.03 4.39 -3.76
CA HIS A 141 3.78 2.95 -3.69
C HIS A 141 4.97 2.15 -3.12
N ASP A 142 6.08 2.80 -2.74
CA ASP A 142 7.29 2.16 -2.17
C ASP A 142 7.80 0.95 -2.99
N LEU A 143 7.63 0.95 -4.32
CA LEU A 143 7.90 -0.19 -5.20
C LEU A 143 9.18 -0.03 -6.03
N CYS A 144 9.99 0.97 -5.73
CA CYS A 144 11.25 1.23 -6.41
C CYS A 144 12.42 0.60 -5.68
N TYR A 145 13.38 0.10 -6.47
CA TYR A 145 14.67 -0.37 -5.99
C TYR A 145 15.73 0.64 -6.41
N ILE A 146 16.66 0.94 -5.52
CA ILE A 146 17.84 1.72 -5.87
C ILE A 146 18.82 0.77 -6.57
N TYR A 147 19.24 1.16 -7.76
CA TYR A 147 20.27 0.48 -8.53
C TYR A 147 21.49 1.39 -8.65
N GLN A 148 22.66 0.84 -8.36
CA GLN A 148 23.94 1.51 -8.49
C GLN A 148 24.78 0.81 -9.51
N GLU A 149 25.32 1.54 -10.46
CA GLU A 149 26.23 1.06 -11.48
C GLU A 149 27.67 1.36 -11.07
N TYR A 150 28.54 0.35 -11.17
CA TYR A 150 29.94 0.46 -10.83
C TYR A 150 30.80 0.07 -12.01
N GLN A 151 31.82 0.88 -12.28
CA GLN A 151 32.89 0.54 -13.21
C GLN A 151 33.97 -0.25 -12.48
N LEU A 152 34.30 -1.43 -13.02
CA LEU A 152 35.39 -2.28 -12.53
C LEU A 152 36.65 -2.01 -13.33
N GLY A 153 37.65 -1.39 -12.70
CA GLY A 153 38.99 -1.16 -13.25
C GLY A 153 40.05 -1.99 -12.53
N GLU A 154 41.32 -1.56 -12.66
CA GLU A 154 42.46 -2.19 -11.97
C GLU A 154 42.45 -1.90 -10.44
N GLY A 155 41.62 -0.96 -9.97
CA GLY A 155 41.47 -0.55 -8.59
C GLY A 155 40.16 -1.02 -7.92
N MET A 156 39.72 -0.24 -6.91
CA MET A 156 38.44 -0.46 -6.31
C MET A 156 37.31 -0.04 -7.25
N PRO A 157 36.14 -0.72 -7.23
CA PRO A 157 34.99 -0.33 -8.03
C PRO A 157 34.60 1.12 -7.75
N GLU A 158 34.39 1.89 -8.82
CA GLU A 158 33.93 3.26 -8.76
C GLU A 158 32.47 3.33 -9.18
N GLN A 159 31.62 3.98 -8.36
CA GLN A 159 30.24 4.20 -8.72
C GLN A 159 30.14 5.23 -9.82
N VAL A 160 29.53 4.87 -10.93
CA VAL A 160 29.40 5.73 -12.11
C VAL A 160 27.99 6.27 -12.29
N ASP A 161 26.97 5.53 -11.83
CA ASP A 161 25.58 5.95 -11.96
C ASP A 161 24.70 5.38 -10.83
N GLU A 162 23.56 6.02 -10.60
CA GLU A 162 22.53 5.57 -9.67
C GLU A 162 21.14 5.90 -10.24
N TYR A 163 20.26 4.92 -10.27
CA TYR A 163 18.89 5.13 -10.74
C TYR A 163 17.90 4.19 -10.06
N TYR A 164 16.63 4.53 -10.17
CA TYR A 164 15.56 3.71 -9.61
C TYR A 164 15.12 2.66 -10.61
N LEU A 165 14.94 1.44 -10.11
CA LEU A 165 14.42 0.32 -10.86
C LEU A 165 13.04 -0.08 -10.37
N PHE A 166 12.26 -0.58 -11.30
CA PHE A 166 10.89 -1.00 -11.09
C PHE A 166 10.63 -2.36 -11.74
N ALA A 167 10.19 -3.34 -10.97
CA ALA A 167 10.01 -4.70 -11.47
C ALA A 167 8.82 -4.78 -12.45
N ALA A 168 9.00 -5.49 -13.57
CA ALA A 168 7.99 -5.63 -14.60
C ALA A 168 6.71 -6.33 -14.12
N ASP A 169 6.86 -7.36 -13.28
CA ASP A 169 5.72 -8.06 -12.68
C ASP A 169 4.91 -7.18 -11.72
N THR A 170 5.57 -6.27 -11.02
CA THR A 170 4.91 -5.27 -10.18
C THR A 170 4.18 -4.23 -11.02
N ALA A 171 4.75 -3.84 -12.18
CA ALA A 171 4.10 -2.92 -13.12
C ALA A 171 2.75 -3.45 -13.60
N ALA A 172 2.68 -4.74 -13.94
CA ALA A 172 1.46 -5.40 -14.36
C ALA A 172 0.36 -5.33 -13.28
N ILE A 173 0.75 -5.54 -12.03
CA ILE A 173 -0.20 -5.56 -10.90
C ILE A 173 -0.82 -4.18 -10.64
N ILE A 174 -0.07 -3.10 -10.87
CA ILE A 174 -0.54 -1.72 -10.62
C ILE A 174 -1.00 -0.99 -11.89
N GLY A 175 -1.08 -1.70 -13.02
CA GLY A 175 -1.63 -1.16 -14.27
C GLY A 175 -0.75 -0.10 -14.95
N LEU A 176 0.57 -0.17 -14.78
CA LEU A 176 1.54 0.74 -15.42
C LEU A 176 2.22 0.15 -16.67
N GLU A 177 1.81 -1.01 -17.15
CA GLU A 177 2.45 -1.69 -18.30
C GLU A 177 2.53 -0.83 -19.54
N GLU A 178 1.45 -0.14 -19.90
CA GLU A 178 1.43 0.74 -21.09
C GLU A 178 2.40 1.91 -20.95
N GLN A 179 2.56 2.47 -19.75
CA GLN A 179 3.46 3.60 -19.49
C GLN A 179 4.94 3.18 -19.51
N LEU A 180 5.22 1.89 -19.38
CA LEU A 180 6.56 1.31 -19.39
C LEU A 180 6.96 0.75 -20.77
N SER A 181 6.02 0.68 -21.70
CA SER A 181 6.29 0.26 -23.07
C SER A 181 7.32 1.19 -23.73
N GLY A 182 8.41 0.59 -24.30
CA GLY A 182 9.47 1.34 -24.93
C GLY A 182 10.52 1.98 -24.00
N ARG A 183 10.41 1.81 -22.68
CA ARG A 183 11.42 2.29 -21.73
C ARG A 183 12.64 1.39 -21.64
N LEU A 184 13.76 1.95 -21.21
CA LEU A 184 14.97 1.19 -20.93
C LEU A 184 14.72 0.20 -19.79
N PHE A 185 15.23 -1.01 -19.94
CA PHE A 185 15.11 -2.06 -18.94
C PHE A 185 16.43 -2.79 -18.73
N ILE A 186 16.57 -3.44 -17.59
CA ILE A 186 17.67 -4.34 -17.26
C ILE A 186 17.09 -5.74 -17.09
N GLN A 187 17.72 -6.70 -17.74
CA GLN A 187 17.40 -8.12 -17.63
C GLN A 187 18.65 -8.93 -17.97
N HIS A 188 19.02 -9.90 -17.15
CA HIS A 188 20.18 -10.77 -17.38
C HIS A 188 19.81 -12.21 -17.05
N GLU A 189 20.34 -13.15 -17.82
CA GLU A 189 20.13 -14.59 -17.57
C GLU A 189 20.97 -15.09 -16.39
N HIS A 190 22.12 -14.48 -16.14
CA HIS A 190 23.07 -14.88 -15.10
C HIS A 190 23.53 -13.66 -14.31
N CYS A 191 23.14 -13.59 -13.06
CA CYS A 191 23.58 -12.57 -12.11
C CYS A 191 24.03 -13.21 -10.81
N ILE A 192 25.07 -12.67 -10.19
CA ILE A 192 25.41 -13.06 -8.82
C ILE A 192 24.33 -12.51 -7.89
N TYR A 193 23.77 -13.41 -7.12
CA TYR A 193 22.84 -13.06 -6.05
C TYR A 193 23.48 -13.33 -4.69
N THR A 194 23.42 -12.38 -3.79
CA THR A 194 23.86 -12.51 -2.41
C THR A 194 23.11 -11.55 -1.50
N VAL A 195 23.05 -11.84 -0.21
CA VAL A 195 22.59 -10.94 0.83
C VAL A 195 23.80 -10.55 1.68
N ILE A 196 23.98 -9.26 1.88
CA ILE A 196 25.12 -8.68 2.58
C ILE A 196 24.60 -7.91 3.79
N ALA A 197 25.16 -8.17 4.98
CA ALA A 197 24.93 -7.31 6.12
C ALA A 197 25.72 -6.00 5.95
N SER A 198 25.03 -4.87 5.97
CA SER A 198 25.64 -3.55 5.87
C SER A 198 25.13 -2.64 6.98
N ALA A 199 26.00 -1.76 7.47
CA ALA A 199 25.63 -0.71 8.42
C ALA A 199 24.93 0.49 7.70
N SER A 200 24.98 0.53 6.37
CA SER A 200 24.36 1.55 5.53
C SER A 200 23.42 0.93 4.51
N ARG A 201 22.55 1.73 3.89
CA ARG A 201 21.68 1.28 2.79
C ARG A 201 22.44 0.83 1.55
N ILE A 202 23.70 1.23 1.41
CA ILE A 202 24.56 0.99 0.26
C ILE A 202 25.63 0.01 0.68
N PRO A 203 25.86 -1.11 -0.03
CA PRO A 203 26.98 -1.99 0.21
C PRO A 203 28.30 -1.25 0.05
N ASP A 204 29.28 -1.53 0.90
CA ASP A 204 30.62 -1.02 0.69
C ASP A 204 31.29 -1.68 -0.53
N THR A 205 32.24 -1.00 -1.13
CA THR A 205 32.97 -1.49 -2.29
C THR A 205 33.73 -2.79 -2.04
N ARG A 206 34.12 -3.08 -0.78
CA ARG A 206 34.75 -4.35 -0.40
C ARG A 206 33.80 -5.53 -0.53
N SER A 207 32.53 -5.33 -0.21
CA SER A 207 31.50 -6.36 -0.37
C SER A 207 31.25 -6.68 -1.85
N ILE A 208 31.28 -5.65 -2.70
CA ILE A 208 31.19 -5.81 -4.17
C ILE A 208 32.39 -6.61 -4.66
N MET A 209 33.60 -6.24 -4.23
CA MET A 209 34.83 -6.97 -4.62
C MET A 209 34.82 -8.44 -4.19
N LYS A 210 34.29 -8.77 -3.02
CA LYS A 210 34.12 -10.18 -2.60
C LYS A 210 33.26 -10.97 -3.58
N ALA A 211 32.15 -10.40 -4.05
CA ALA A 211 31.30 -11.05 -5.05
C ALA A 211 32.04 -11.23 -6.40
N VAL A 212 32.79 -10.23 -6.80
CA VAL A 212 33.63 -10.26 -8.03
C VAL A 212 34.69 -11.33 -7.93
N CYS A 213 35.44 -11.41 -6.84
CA CYS A 213 36.45 -12.43 -6.61
C CYS A 213 35.84 -13.84 -6.62
N TRP A 214 34.73 -14.02 -5.89
CA TRP A 214 34.02 -15.29 -5.86
C TRP A 214 33.62 -15.77 -7.28
N ALA A 215 33.09 -14.87 -8.12
CA ALA A 215 32.75 -15.21 -9.50
C ALA A 215 33.95 -15.65 -10.30
N ARG A 216 35.07 -14.95 -10.17
CA ARG A 216 36.35 -15.29 -10.86
C ARG A 216 36.85 -16.67 -10.42
N ASP A 217 36.84 -16.96 -9.14
CA ASP A 217 37.30 -18.23 -8.56
C ASP A 217 36.43 -19.41 -9.03
N HIS A 218 35.17 -19.15 -9.38
CA HIS A 218 34.24 -20.15 -9.91
C HIS A 218 34.14 -20.17 -11.43
N GLY A 219 35.06 -19.51 -12.13
CA GLY A 219 35.17 -19.55 -13.61
C GLY A 219 34.14 -18.66 -14.34
N TYR A 220 33.51 -17.76 -13.65
CA TYR A 220 32.61 -16.78 -14.29
C TYR A 220 33.40 -15.58 -14.76
N CYS A 221 33.23 -15.24 -16.05
CA CYS A 221 33.76 -14.02 -16.64
C CYS A 221 32.60 -13.07 -16.91
N TRP A 222 32.66 -11.84 -16.40
CA TRP A 222 31.71 -10.81 -16.79
C TRP A 222 32.15 -10.14 -18.10
N LYS A 223 31.20 -9.91 -18.98
CA LYS A 223 31.38 -8.97 -20.07
C LYS A 223 31.03 -7.57 -19.52
N VAL A 224 32.04 -6.71 -19.54
CA VAL A 224 31.75 -5.27 -19.45
C VAL A 224 30.96 -4.94 -20.71
N GLN A 225 29.70 -4.55 -20.61
CA GLN A 225 29.02 -3.97 -21.76
C GLN A 225 29.74 -2.65 -22.05
N PRO A 226 30.25 -2.43 -23.28
CA PRO A 226 30.75 -1.12 -23.62
C PRO A 226 29.58 -0.13 -23.48
N THR A 227 29.81 0.94 -22.74
CA THR A 227 28.94 2.12 -22.77
C THR A 227 28.72 2.49 -24.24
N ALA A 228 27.44 2.75 -24.60
CA ALA A 228 27.02 3.05 -25.98
C ALA A 228 27.54 4.41 -26.51
N ASP A 229 28.75 4.81 -26.14
CA ASP A 229 29.42 6.02 -26.60
C ASP A 229 30.79 5.68 -27.20
N SER A 230 30.76 4.84 -28.23
CA SER A 230 31.86 4.76 -29.16
C SER A 230 31.38 4.18 -30.50
N CYS A 231 30.71 5.01 -31.29
CA CYS A 231 30.73 5.02 -32.74
C CYS A 231 30.55 6.45 -33.24
#